data_f0af1e19c95413a3fb07020f4ef7b3a6
#
_entry.id   f0af1e19c95413a3fb07020f4ef7b3a6
#
_cell.length_a   1.000
_cell.length_b   1.000
_cell.length_c   1.000
_cell.angle_alpha   90.00
_cell.angle_beta   90.00
_cell.angle_gamma   90.00
#
_symmetry.space_group_name_H-M   'P 1'
#
loop_
_entity.id
_entity.type
_entity.pdbx_description
1 polymer ?
#
loop_
_entity_poly.entity_id
_entity_poly.type
_entity_poly.pdbx_seq_one_letter_code
_entity_poly.pdbx_strand_id
1 'polypeptide(L)'
;MVGLMATRQMDRGIVLACQGGGSHTAFTAGVLEEVLTHDDRDIRALSGTSGGAVCAFLAWSGLLMGRRKGRSVGVARLERYWDKLHTHGVMETLQDAIVIKRFARWAAWAWCWSSARI
;
A
#
# COMPACT_ATOMS: atom_id res chain seq x y z
N MET A 1 -16.85 27.55 40.59
CA MET A 1 -17.24 26.36 39.82
C MET A 1 -16.77 26.59 38.38
N VAL A 2 -15.54 26.12 38.08
CA VAL A 2 -14.91 26.36 36.77
C VAL A 2 -15.23 25.12 35.93
N GLY A 3 -16.13 25.30 34.96
CA GLY A 3 -16.48 24.27 34.01
C GLY A 3 -15.31 23.99 33.07
N LEU A 4 -14.67 22.86 33.23
CA LEU A 4 -13.68 22.36 32.28
C LEU A 4 -14.41 22.02 30.98
N MET A 5 -14.36 22.93 30.01
CA MET A 5 -14.74 22.61 28.62
C MET A 5 -13.70 21.60 28.10
N ALA A 6 -14.05 20.34 28.13
CA ALA A 6 -13.32 19.34 27.39
C ALA A 6 -13.40 19.72 25.90
N THR A 7 -12.34 20.29 25.36
CA THR A 7 -12.16 20.47 23.94
C THR A 7 -12.24 19.08 23.30
N ARG A 8 -13.34 18.81 22.62
CA ARG A 8 -13.54 17.63 21.80
C ARG A 8 -12.42 17.63 20.78
N GLN A 9 -11.37 16.88 21.07
CA GLN A 9 -10.28 16.66 20.13
C GLN A 9 -10.92 16.02 18.89
N MET A 10 -11.00 16.79 17.81
CA MET A 10 -11.56 16.31 16.56
C MET A 10 -10.77 15.07 16.18
N ASP A 11 -11.46 13.95 16.12
CA ASP A 11 -10.93 12.65 15.71
C ASP A 11 -10.38 12.76 14.29
N ARG A 12 -9.09 13.07 14.17
CA ARG A 12 -8.38 13.29 12.90
C ARG A 12 -7.94 11.95 12.34
N GLY A 13 -8.92 11.15 11.91
CA GLY A 13 -8.64 9.95 11.15
C GLY A 13 -7.99 10.28 9.82
N ILE A 14 -7.08 9.43 9.35
CA ILE A 14 -6.42 9.55 8.05
C ILE A 14 -6.87 8.44 7.11
N VAL A 15 -6.84 8.77 5.83
CA VAL A 15 -7.03 7.83 4.73
C VAL A 15 -5.76 7.86 3.89
N LEU A 16 -5.21 6.69 3.58
CA LEU A 16 -3.98 6.57 2.82
C LEU A 16 -4.26 5.89 1.48
N ALA A 17 -3.78 6.52 0.40
CA ALA A 17 -3.83 5.97 -0.95
C ALA A 17 -2.42 5.54 -1.37
N CYS A 18 -2.21 4.25 -1.55
CA CYS A 18 -0.92 3.66 -1.85
C CYS A 18 -0.75 3.48 -3.36
N GLN A 19 0.14 4.26 -3.95
CA GLN A 19 0.42 4.18 -5.37
C GLN A 19 1.18 2.89 -5.72
N GLY A 20 0.85 2.28 -6.87
CA GLY A 20 1.62 1.21 -7.47
C GLY A 20 2.87 1.74 -8.19
N GLY A 21 3.72 0.84 -8.65
CA GLY A 21 4.92 1.23 -9.40
C GLY A 21 6.06 0.21 -9.34
N GLY A 22 5.77 -1.07 -9.21
CA GLY A 22 6.79 -2.12 -9.12
C GLY A 22 7.74 -1.89 -7.95
N SER A 23 9.05 -1.81 -8.21
CA SER A 23 10.08 -1.58 -7.19
C SER A 23 9.93 -0.25 -6.43
N HIS A 24 9.32 0.76 -7.03
CA HIS A 24 9.05 2.04 -6.36
C HIS A 24 8.07 1.92 -5.20
N THR A 25 7.33 0.82 -5.10
CA THR A 25 6.44 0.56 -3.95
C THR A 25 7.19 0.27 -2.66
N ALA A 26 8.50 0.04 -2.70
CA ALA A 26 9.36 0.04 -1.51
C ALA A 26 9.29 1.38 -0.77
N PHE A 27 9.23 2.49 -1.50
CA PHE A 27 8.99 3.81 -0.90
C PHE A 27 7.62 3.87 -0.19
N THR A 28 6.58 3.34 -0.81
CA THR A 28 5.23 3.26 -0.20
C THR A 28 5.27 2.43 1.09
N ALA A 29 6.01 1.33 1.11
CA ALA A 29 6.19 0.51 2.31
C ALA A 29 6.86 1.31 3.44
N GLY A 30 7.97 1.99 3.16
CA GLY A 30 8.67 2.82 4.14
C GLY A 30 7.79 3.93 4.72
N VAL A 31 6.98 4.59 3.89
CA VAL A 31 6.01 5.60 4.36
C VAL A 31 4.96 4.97 5.27
N LEU A 32 4.44 3.79 4.91
CA LEU A 32 3.47 3.07 5.75
C LEU A 32 4.07 2.64 7.09
N GLU A 33 5.32 2.17 7.09
CA GLU A 33 6.05 1.81 8.31
C GLU A 33 6.20 3.01 9.24
N GLU A 34 6.58 4.17 8.68
CA GLU A 34 6.71 5.41 9.45
C GLU A 34 5.36 5.84 10.04
N VAL A 35 4.29 5.83 9.25
CA VAL A 35 2.94 6.18 9.71
C VAL A 35 2.44 5.20 10.77
N LEU A 36 2.71 3.90 10.61
CA LEU A 36 2.30 2.89 11.58
C LEU A 36 3.08 3.00 12.89
N THR A 37 4.31 3.47 12.85
CA THR A 37 5.20 3.55 14.02
C THR A 37 5.02 4.84 14.81
N HIS A 38 4.93 5.97 14.14
CA HIS A 38 5.04 7.29 14.76
C HIS A 38 3.76 8.13 14.71
N ASP A 39 2.78 7.77 13.89
CA ASP A 39 1.55 8.54 13.79
C ASP A 39 0.44 7.94 14.67
N ASP A 40 0.00 8.69 15.67
CA ASP A 40 -1.06 8.25 16.60
C ASP A 40 -2.49 8.41 16.03
N ARG A 41 -2.61 9.02 14.85
CA ARG A 41 -3.92 9.19 14.20
C ARG A 41 -4.56 7.85 13.82
N ASP A 42 -5.87 7.84 13.82
CA ASP A 42 -6.63 6.65 13.47
C ASP A 42 -6.65 6.45 11.94
N ILE A 43 -6.14 5.32 11.47
CA ILE A 43 -6.18 4.98 10.06
C ILE A 43 -7.57 4.44 9.74
N ARG A 44 -8.35 5.23 9.00
CA ARG A 44 -9.74 4.93 8.67
C ARG A 44 -9.89 4.04 7.45
N ALA A 45 -9.02 4.23 6.47
CA ALA A 45 -9.02 3.44 5.26
C ALA A 45 -7.64 3.42 4.62
N LEU A 46 -7.38 2.35 3.89
CA LEU A 46 -6.23 2.17 3.01
C LEU A 46 -6.75 1.76 1.64
N SER A 47 -6.23 2.36 0.60
CA SER A 47 -6.45 1.95 -0.79
C SER A 47 -5.11 1.78 -1.49
N GLY A 48 -5.08 1.01 -2.56
CA GLY A 48 -3.85 0.84 -3.31
C GLY A 48 -4.04 0.16 -4.65
N THR A 49 -3.06 0.32 -5.53
CA THR A 49 -3.00 -0.33 -6.84
C THR A 49 -1.69 -1.10 -6.99
N SER A 50 -1.70 -2.26 -7.66
CA SER A 50 -0.51 -3.07 -7.91
C SER A 50 0.29 -3.34 -6.61
N GLY A 51 1.59 -3.12 -6.58
CA GLY A 51 2.42 -3.24 -5.38
C GLY A 51 1.95 -2.39 -4.20
N GLY A 52 1.38 -1.21 -4.45
CA GLY A 52 0.75 -0.39 -3.41
C GLY A 52 -0.45 -1.07 -2.76
N ALA A 53 -1.22 -1.88 -3.51
CA ALA A 53 -2.31 -2.67 -2.94
C ALA A 53 -1.78 -3.77 -2.00
N VAL A 54 -0.64 -4.37 -2.33
CA VAL A 54 0.02 -5.36 -1.45
C VAL A 54 0.46 -4.69 -0.15
N CYS A 55 1.13 -3.53 -0.22
CA CYS A 55 1.54 -2.78 0.96
C CYS A 55 0.34 -2.38 1.83
N ALA A 56 -0.73 -1.84 1.22
CA ALA A 56 -1.95 -1.49 1.91
C ALA A 56 -2.60 -2.71 2.59
N PHE A 57 -2.66 -3.85 1.91
CA PHE A 57 -3.20 -5.09 2.48
C PHE A 57 -2.39 -5.60 3.68
N LEU A 58 -1.07 -5.59 3.58
CA LEU A 58 -0.18 -6.03 4.66
C LEU A 58 -0.34 -5.14 5.90
N ALA A 59 -0.33 -3.82 5.72
CA ALA A 59 -0.57 -2.85 6.78
C ALA A 59 -1.95 -3.04 7.42
N TRP A 60 -3.01 -3.09 6.61
CA TRP A 60 -4.38 -3.24 7.07
C TRP A 60 -4.61 -4.55 7.80
N SER A 61 -4.08 -5.65 7.27
CA SER A 61 -4.20 -6.97 7.91
C SER A 61 -3.56 -7.00 9.31
N GLY A 62 -2.53 -6.19 9.54
CA GLY A 62 -1.98 -5.97 10.88
C GLY A 62 -2.96 -5.21 11.76
N LEU A 63 -3.47 -4.07 11.28
CA LEU A 63 -4.38 -3.20 12.04
C LEU A 63 -5.64 -3.92 12.54
N LEU A 64 -6.12 -4.93 11.82
CA LEU A 64 -7.25 -5.77 12.26
C LEU A 64 -6.98 -6.52 13.58
N MET A 65 -5.72 -6.66 13.99
CA MET A 65 -5.34 -7.30 15.26
C MET A 65 -5.38 -6.35 16.48
N GLY A 66 -5.90 -5.15 16.32
CA GLY A 66 -6.05 -4.13 17.35
C GLY A 66 -5.06 -2.98 17.21
N ARG A 67 -5.42 -1.81 17.76
CA ARG A 67 -4.73 -0.54 17.50
C ARG A 67 -3.22 -0.58 17.71
N ARG A 68 -2.75 -0.90 18.88
CA ARG A 68 -1.32 -0.86 19.22
C ARG A 68 -0.56 -2.08 18.69
N LYS A 69 -1.06 -3.26 19.01
CA LYS A 69 -0.48 -4.53 18.55
C LYS A 69 -0.57 -4.65 17.02
N GLY A 70 -1.64 -4.20 16.42
CA GLY A 70 -1.86 -4.27 14.99
C GLY A 70 -0.90 -3.42 14.19
N ARG A 71 -0.49 -2.26 14.70
CA ARG A 71 0.51 -1.40 14.05
C ARG A 71 1.86 -2.10 13.94
N SER A 72 2.39 -2.65 15.02
CA SER A 72 3.66 -3.40 15.00
C SER A 72 3.59 -4.67 14.14
N VAL A 73 2.45 -5.34 14.10
CA VAL A 73 2.24 -6.49 13.22
C VAL A 73 2.20 -6.06 11.75
N GLY A 74 1.61 -4.91 11.44
CA GLY A 74 1.60 -4.34 10.10
C GLY A 74 3.01 -4.03 9.60
N VAL A 75 3.82 -3.36 10.41
CA VAL A 75 5.24 -3.09 10.14
C VAL A 75 6.00 -4.39 9.88
N ALA A 76 5.94 -5.34 10.81
CA ALA A 76 6.66 -6.61 10.66
C ALA A 76 6.25 -7.41 9.40
N ARG A 77 5.01 -7.27 8.92
CA ARG A 77 4.56 -7.89 7.68
C ARG A 77 5.13 -7.21 6.44
N LEU A 78 5.21 -5.87 6.46
CA LEU A 78 5.82 -5.09 5.39
C LEU A 78 7.31 -5.42 5.26
N GLU A 79 8.06 -5.33 6.36
CA GLU A 79 9.49 -5.69 6.40
C GLU A 79 9.73 -7.11 5.87
N ARG A 80 9.02 -8.09 6.40
CA ARG A 80 9.17 -9.50 5.98
C ARG A 80 8.88 -9.73 4.51
N TYR A 81 7.93 -8.99 3.95
CA TYR A 81 7.60 -9.09 2.53
C TYR A 81 8.75 -8.56 1.66
N TRP A 82 9.30 -7.40 2.01
CA TRP A 82 10.38 -6.79 1.26
C TRP A 82 11.70 -7.53 1.42
N ASP A 83 12.02 -8.03 2.59
CA ASP A 83 13.19 -8.89 2.82
C ASP A 83 13.19 -10.12 1.92
N LYS A 84 12.04 -10.77 1.81
CA LYS A 84 11.91 -11.93 0.90
C LYS A 84 12.09 -11.56 -0.57
N LEU A 85 11.65 -10.40 -0.99
CA LEU A 85 11.84 -9.94 -2.36
C LEU A 85 13.31 -9.64 -2.66
N HIS A 86 14.05 -9.08 -1.70
CA HIS A 86 15.49 -8.82 -1.84
C HIS A 86 16.32 -10.10 -1.96
N THR A 87 16.00 -11.13 -1.18
CA THR A 87 16.80 -12.36 -1.13
C THR A 87 16.63 -13.28 -2.34
N HIS A 88 15.58 -13.12 -3.12
CA HIS A 88 15.25 -14.07 -4.18
C HIS A 88 15.46 -13.56 -5.61
N GLY A 89 15.97 -12.37 -5.82
CA GLY A 89 16.10 -11.79 -7.17
C GLY A 89 14.77 -11.69 -7.94
N VAL A 90 13.66 -11.83 -7.23
CA VAL A 90 12.29 -11.88 -7.80
C VAL A 90 11.94 -10.59 -8.54
N MET A 91 12.64 -9.49 -8.28
CA MET A 91 12.44 -8.23 -8.98
C MET A 91 12.83 -8.31 -10.46
N GLU A 92 13.85 -9.07 -10.83
CA GLU A 92 14.19 -9.33 -12.24
C GLU A 92 13.12 -10.21 -12.91
N THR A 93 12.65 -11.23 -12.21
CA THR A 93 11.65 -12.15 -12.74
C THR A 93 10.26 -11.50 -12.90
N LEU A 94 9.88 -10.55 -12.04
CA LEU A 94 8.62 -9.81 -12.15
C LEU A 94 8.64 -8.74 -13.22
N GLN A 95 9.82 -8.17 -13.54
CA GLN A 95 9.96 -7.22 -14.66
C GLN A 95 9.93 -7.93 -16.02
N ASP A 96 10.45 -9.15 -16.11
CA ASP A 96 10.46 -9.96 -17.34
C ASP A 96 9.20 -10.82 -17.50
N ALA A 97 8.55 -11.16 -16.42
CA ALA A 97 7.48 -12.11 -16.43
C ALA A 97 6.16 -11.53 -16.94
N ILE A 98 5.73 -12.08 -18.04
CA ILE A 98 4.34 -12.43 -18.39
C ILE A 98 3.31 -11.25 -18.25
N VAL A 99 3.35 -10.44 -17.18
CA VAL A 99 2.35 -9.40 -16.94
C VAL A 99 2.56 -8.20 -17.86
N ILE A 100 3.79 -7.71 -18.01
CA ILE A 100 4.07 -6.54 -18.85
C ILE A 100 3.94 -6.91 -20.33
N LYS A 101 4.47 -8.08 -20.74
CA LYS A 101 4.33 -8.56 -22.13
C LYS A 101 2.88 -8.88 -22.50
N ARG A 102 2.12 -9.46 -21.57
CA ARG A 102 0.68 -9.72 -21.80
C ARG A 102 -0.14 -8.44 -21.78
N PHE A 103 0.17 -7.51 -20.89
CA PHE A 103 -0.53 -6.23 -20.80
C PHE A 103 -0.22 -5.34 -22.01
N ALA A 104 1.04 -5.29 -22.47
CA ALA A 104 1.44 -4.58 -23.66
C ALA A 104 0.77 -5.17 -24.94
N ARG A 105 0.64 -6.49 -25.03
CA ARG A 105 -0.08 -7.14 -26.13
C ARG A 105 -1.56 -6.85 -26.08
N TRP A 106 -2.16 -6.83 -24.91
CA TRP A 106 -3.58 -6.49 -24.73
C TRP A 106 -3.87 -5.03 -25.04
N ALA A 107 -3.01 -4.11 -24.61
CA ALA A 107 -3.10 -2.69 -24.92
C ALA A 107 -2.93 -2.42 -26.43
N ALA A 108 -1.99 -3.10 -27.08
CA ALA A 108 -1.82 -3.01 -28.54
C ALA A 108 -3.04 -3.53 -29.29
N TRP A 109 -3.67 -4.61 -28.81
CA TRP A 109 -4.89 -5.16 -29.41
C TRP A 109 -6.09 -4.23 -29.21
N ALA A 110 -6.26 -3.64 -28.03
CA ALA A 110 -7.30 -2.67 -27.72
C ALA A 110 -7.15 -1.38 -28.57
N TRP A 111 -5.90 -0.95 -28.80
CA TRP A 111 -5.61 0.21 -29.64
C TRP A 111 -5.90 -0.05 -31.12
N CYS A 112 -5.53 -1.23 -31.62
CA CYS A 112 -5.83 -1.67 -32.97
C CYS A 112 -7.34 -1.74 -33.23
N TRP A 113 -8.13 -2.20 -32.25
CA TRP A 113 -9.59 -2.25 -32.41
C TRP A 113 -10.25 -0.88 -32.31
N SER A 114 -9.71 0.05 -31.52
CA SER A 114 -10.20 1.44 -31.47
C SER A 114 -9.97 2.18 -32.78
N SER A 115 -8.85 1.92 -33.47
CA SER A 115 -8.49 2.58 -34.76
C SER A 115 -9.21 2.01 -35.96
N ALA A 116 -9.85 0.84 -35.84
CA ALA A 116 -10.58 0.20 -36.94
C ALA A 116 -12.05 0.65 -37.07
N ARG A 117 -12.47 1.64 -36.27
CA ARG A 117 -13.85 2.17 -36.25
C ARG A 117 -13.98 3.63 -36.71
N ILE A 118 -13.12 4.08 -37.60
CA ILE A 118 -13.30 5.36 -38.31
C ILE A 118 -13.54 5.09 -39.80
#